data_7da20deb0890e5d1cffdedd8d74c86cb
#
_entry.id   7da20deb0890e5d1cffdedd8d74c86cb
#
_cell.length_a   1.000
_cell.length_b   1.000
_cell.length_c   1.000
_cell.angle_alpha   90.00
_cell.angle_beta   90.00
_cell.angle_gamma   90.00
#
_symmetry.space_group_name_H-M   'P 1'
#
loop_
_entity.id
_entity.type
_entity.pdbx_description
1 polymer ?
#
loop_
_entity_poly.entity_id
_entity_poly.type
_entity_poly.pdbx_seq_one_letter_code
_entity_poly.pdbx_strand_id
1 'polypeptide(L)'
;MGSEPVFFVGAGPGDPDLITVKGLSLVESAELLVYTGSLVNPDLVAKSRAPEKLDSHGMGHADIITRLEEAARAGKRVVRLHSGDPSLYGAIVEQILALEDRGIPSVVVPGVSSLFAAAAALGTQLTLKGVSESVIVTRPAGETLEEDRIPELSSLGETLVIFLGGDRISDVVAKLRCPPDTPAAVIYHASWDDQKIARGTVADIAGRAEAAGIGKTALVVVGKVVEPRTSGFRRSHLYP
;
A
#
# COMPACT_ATOMS: atom_id res chain seq x y z
N MET A 1 24.97 -26.07 8.24
CA MET A 1 24.78 -25.09 7.15
C MET A 1 23.70 -24.14 7.62
N GLY A 2 23.91 -22.81 7.55
CA GLY A 2 22.86 -21.85 7.90
C GLY A 2 21.72 -21.94 6.89
N SER A 3 20.48 -21.71 7.34
CA SER A 3 19.32 -21.61 6.45
C SER A 3 19.45 -20.37 5.55
N GLU A 4 18.96 -20.46 4.30
CA GLU A 4 18.83 -19.28 3.45
C GLU A 4 17.80 -18.31 4.05
N PRO A 5 17.98 -16.98 3.90
CA PRO A 5 17.03 -16.03 4.41
C PRO A 5 15.73 -16.04 3.62
N VAL A 6 14.61 -15.73 4.31
CA VAL A 6 13.35 -15.41 3.66
C VAL A 6 13.33 -13.93 3.30
N PHE A 7 13.09 -13.59 2.04
CA PHE A 7 13.03 -12.23 1.54
C PHE A 7 11.58 -11.73 1.52
N PHE A 8 11.27 -10.73 2.36
CA PHE A 8 10.00 -10.00 2.33
C PHE A 8 10.13 -8.84 1.33
N VAL A 9 9.50 -8.96 0.19
CA VAL A 9 9.71 -8.07 -0.96
C VAL A 9 8.45 -7.26 -1.26
N GLY A 10 8.58 -5.95 -1.44
CA GLY A 10 7.50 -5.11 -1.92
C GLY A 10 7.30 -5.26 -3.43
N ALA A 11 6.07 -5.60 -3.82
CA ALA A 11 5.68 -5.79 -5.22
C ALA A 11 5.48 -4.47 -5.99
N GLY A 12 5.46 -3.34 -5.29
CA GLY A 12 5.03 -2.08 -5.89
C GLY A 12 3.50 -1.92 -5.87
N PRO A 13 3.01 -0.79 -6.40
CA PRO A 13 1.61 -0.38 -6.24
C PRO A 13 0.65 -1.08 -7.20
N GLY A 14 1.15 -1.70 -8.27
CA GLY A 14 0.31 -2.33 -9.29
C GLY A 14 1.01 -2.55 -10.62
N ASP A 15 1.52 -1.49 -11.24
CA ASP A 15 2.37 -1.60 -12.44
C ASP A 15 3.59 -2.46 -12.14
N PRO A 16 3.81 -3.57 -12.88
CA PRO A 16 4.95 -4.47 -12.67
C PRO A 16 6.32 -3.80 -12.81
N ASP A 17 6.41 -2.68 -13.53
CA ASP A 17 7.65 -1.95 -13.73
C ASP A 17 7.98 -0.99 -12.57
N LEU A 18 7.06 -0.83 -11.62
CA LEU A 18 7.27 -0.07 -10.39
C LEU A 18 7.82 -0.91 -9.23
N ILE A 19 8.14 -2.17 -9.46
CA ILE A 19 8.94 -2.95 -8.50
C ILE A 19 10.38 -2.42 -8.48
N THR A 20 11.05 -2.53 -7.33
CA THR A 20 12.47 -2.18 -7.27
C THR A 20 13.32 -3.18 -8.06
N VAL A 21 14.45 -2.72 -8.61
CA VAL A 21 15.39 -3.61 -9.32
C VAL A 21 15.82 -4.80 -8.48
N LYS A 22 16.10 -4.57 -7.18
CA LYS A 22 16.41 -5.64 -6.23
C LYS A 22 15.24 -6.59 -6.04
N GLY A 23 14.03 -6.06 -5.90
CA GLY A 23 12.81 -6.85 -5.75
C GLY A 23 12.58 -7.75 -6.96
N LEU A 24 12.68 -7.21 -8.16
CA LEU A 24 12.52 -7.97 -9.39
C LEU A 24 13.53 -9.11 -9.51
N SER A 25 14.82 -8.83 -9.26
CA SER A 25 15.87 -9.85 -9.29
C SER A 25 15.60 -11.02 -8.33
N LEU A 26 15.06 -10.72 -7.14
CA LEU A 26 14.67 -11.76 -6.18
C LEU A 26 13.46 -12.54 -6.65
N VAL A 27 12.43 -11.87 -7.19
CA VAL A 27 11.22 -12.53 -7.73
C VAL A 27 11.59 -13.48 -8.89
N GLU A 28 12.42 -13.03 -9.83
CA GLU A 28 12.86 -13.83 -10.99
C GLU A 28 13.69 -15.05 -10.61
N SER A 29 14.49 -14.93 -9.53
CA SER A 29 15.38 -15.99 -9.06
C SER A 29 14.81 -16.82 -7.91
N ALA A 30 13.58 -16.57 -7.49
CA ALA A 30 12.91 -17.31 -6.43
C ALA A 30 12.76 -18.80 -6.82
N GLU A 31 12.87 -19.68 -5.82
CA GLU A 31 12.56 -21.11 -5.93
C GLU A 31 11.23 -21.44 -5.24
N LEU A 32 10.84 -20.62 -4.26
CA LEU A 32 9.49 -20.53 -3.73
C LEU A 32 9.06 -19.06 -3.73
N LEU A 33 7.94 -18.75 -4.41
CA LEU A 33 7.30 -17.46 -4.36
C LEU A 33 5.98 -17.57 -3.63
N VAL A 34 5.87 -16.94 -2.46
CA VAL A 34 4.61 -16.82 -1.71
C VAL A 34 4.11 -15.39 -1.84
N TYR A 35 2.91 -15.18 -2.37
CA TYR A 35 2.35 -13.84 -2.60
C TYR A 35 0.97 -13.70 -1.98
N THR A 36 0.50 -12.46 -1.84
CA THR A 36 -0.76 -12.14 -1.15
C THR A 36 -1.83 -11.76 -2.17
N GLY A 37 -2.57 -12.74 -2.65
CA GLY A 37 -3.84 -12.61 -3.35
C GLY A 37 -3.91 -11.57 -4.46
N SER A 38 -5.09 -10.98 -4.59
CA SER A 38 -5.49 -10.09 -5.68
C SER A 38 -4.83 -8.70 -5.69
N LEU A 39 -4.03 -8.36 -4.69
CA LEU A 39 -3.34 -7.06 -4.61
C LEU A 39 -1.94 -7.08 -5.22
N VAL A 40 -1.45 -8.24 -5.64
CA VAL A 40 -0.20 -8.39 -6.39
C VAL A 40 -0.54 -8.64 -7.85
N ASN A 41 0.01 -7.81 -8.74
CA ASN A 41 -0.27 -7.93 -10.18
C ASN A 41 0.15 -9.31 -10.69
N PRO A 42 -0.74 -10.05 -11.38
CA PRO A 42 -0.43 -11.36 -11.95
C PRO A 42 0.75 -11.35 -12.92
N ASP A 43 0.95 -10.25 -13.67
CA ASP A 43 2.06 -10.11 -14.60
C ASP A 43 3.41 -10.08 -13.87
N LEU A 44 3.45 -9.50 -12.67
CA LEU A 44 4.64 -9.57 -11.82
C LEU A 44 4.89 -11.00 -11.31
N VAL A 45 3.84 -11.70 -10.89
CA VAL A 45 3.93 -13.11 -10.46
C VAL A 45 4.39 -13.98 -11.65
N ALA A 46 3.99 -13.67 -12.86
CA ALA A 46 4.40 -14.37 -14.08
C ALA A 46 5.91 -14.19 -14.38
N LYS A 47 6.53 -13.06 -14.01
CA LYS A 47 7.98 -12.83 -14.16
C LYS A 47 8.83 -13.80 -13.31
N SER A 48 8.28 -14.38 -12.25
CA SER A 48 8.98 -15.38 -11.44
C SER A 48 9.14 -16.70 -12.18
N ARG A 49 10.34 -17.28 -12.08
CA ARG A 49 10.67 -18.62 -12.58
C ARG A 49 10.53 -19.69 -11.51
N ALA A 50 10.01 -19.32 -10.33
CA ALA A 50 9.85 -20.28 -9.24
C ALA A 50 9.04 -21.50 -9.67
N PRO A 51 9.52 -22.72 -9.42
CA PRO A 51 8.76 -23.95 -9.69
C PRO A 51 7.53 -24.04 -8.81
N GLU A 52 7.53 -23.36 -7.68
CA GLU A 52 6.40 -23.28 -6.75
C GLU A 52 6.00 -21.82 -6.52
N LYS A 53 4.75 -21.47 -6.87
CA LYS A 53 4.13 -20.17 -6.63
C LYS A 53 2.88 -20.40 -5.80
N LEU A 54 2.85 -19.83 -4.59
CA LEU A 54 1.80 -20.06 -3.61
C LEU A 54 1.04 -18.76 -3.33
N ASP A 55 -0.24 -18.74 -3.66
CA ASP A 55 -1.13 -17.67 -3.18
C ASP A 55 -1.51 -17.95 -1.72
N SER A 56 -1.16 -17.03 -0.85
CA SER A 56 -1.45 -17.15 0.59
C SER A 56 -2.85 -16.65 0.96
N HIS A 57 -3.69 -16.27 -0.01
CA HIS A 57 -5.07 -15.85 0.28
C HIS A 57 -5.85 -16.98 0.97
N GLY A 58 -6.41 -16.68 2.15
CA GLY A 58 -7.14 -17.67 2.96
C GLY A 58 -6.27 -18.66 3.75
N MET A 59 -4.94 -18.58 3.65
CA MET A 59 -4.05 -19.40 4.47
C MET A 59 -3.92 -18.85 5.89
N GLY A 60 -3.82 -19.73 6.87
CA GLY A 60 -3.49 -19.39 8.24
C GLY A 60 -2.04 -18.93 8.39
N HIS A 61 -1.77 -18.06 9.38
CA HIS A 61 -0.40 -17.59 9.67
C HIS A 61 0.58 -18.76 9.88
N ALA A 62 0.19 -19.76 10.68
CA ALA A 62 1.03 -20.92 10.96
C ALA A 62 1.41 -21.71 9.70
N ASP A 63 0.46 -21.86 8.77
CA ASP A 63 0.69 -22.60 7.52
C ASP A 63 1.68 -21.84 6.61
N ILE A 64 1.54 -20.52 6.52
CA ILE A 64 2.47 -19.67 5.78
C ILE A 64 3.87 -19.82 6.35
N ILE A 65 4.03 -19.67 7.68
CA ILE A 65 5.34 -19.79 8.34
C ILE A 65 5.95 -21.16 8.11
N THR A 66 5.19 -22.24 8.23
CA THR A 66 5.66 -23.61 7.99
C THR A 66 6.19 -23.76 6.56
N ARG A 67 5.47 -23.25 5.56
CA ARG A 67 5.91 -23.32 4.15
C ARG A 67 7.20 -22.53 3.89
N LEU A 68 7.31 -21.32 4.48
CA LEU A 68 8.53 -20.51 4.36
C LEU A 68 9.72 -21.19 5.04
N GLU A 69 9.53 -21.74 6.24
CA GLU A 69 10.57 -22.46 6.99
C GLU A 69 11.07 -23.70 6.25
N GLU A 70 10.16 -24.57 5.81
CA GLU A 70 10.52 -25.81 5.07
C GLU A 70 11.40 -25.52 3.86
N ALA A 71 11.01 -24.51 3.07
CA ALA A 71 11.75 -24.12 1.88
C ALA A 71 13.12 -23.51 2.22
N ALA A 72 13.19 -22.62 3.23
CA ALA A 72 14.44 -22.02 3.68
C ALA A 72 15.43 -23.07 4.24
N ARG A 73 14.94 -24.05 5.02
CA ARG A 73 15.75 -25.19 5.50
C ARG A 73 16.22 -26.11 4.39
N ALA A 74 15.46 -26.22 3.31
CA ALA A 74 15.87 -26.94 2.11
C ALA A 74 16.91 -26.20 1.25
N GLY A 75 17.36 -25.01 1.70
CA GLY A 75 18.34 -24.18 1.00
C GLY A 75 17.76 -23.45 -0.22
N LYS A 76 16.44 -23.37 -0.35
CA LYS A 76 15.77 -22.66 -1.45
C LYS A 76 15.78 -21.16 -1.23
N ARG A 77 15.85 -20.38 -2.32
CA ARG A 77 15.59 -18.94 -2.30
C ARG A 77 14.09 -18.69 -2.17
N VAL A 78 13.68 -18.19 -1.00
CA VAL A 78 12.28 -17.97 -0.64
C VAL A 78 11.96 -16.49 -0.70
N VAL A 79 10.94 -16.14 -1.48
CA VAL A 79 10.41 -14.76 -1.58
C VAL A 79 8.97 -14.72 -1.08
N ARG A 80 8.73 -13.86 -0.08
CA ARG A 80 7.41 -13.47 0.40
C ARG A 80 7.06 -12.12 -0.19
N LEU A 81 6.22 -12.09 -1.22
CA LEU A 81 5.88 -10.90 -1.99
C LEU A 81 4.63 -10.23 -1.40
N HIS A 82 4.74 -8.95 -1.05
CA HIS A 82 3.69 -8.12 -0.49
C HIS A 82 3.30 -7.00 -1.45
N SER A 83 2.02 -6.66 -1.55
CA SER A 83 1.56 -5.49 -2.31
C SER A 83 2.17 -4.20 -1.75
N GLY A 84 2.48 -3.25 -2.61
CA GLY A 84 3.06 -1.97 -2.22
C GLY A 84 4.42 -2.11 -1.56
N ASP A 85 4.52 -1.64 -0.34
CA ASP A 85 5.68 -1.76 0.56
C ASP A 85 5.32 -2.61 1.78
N PRO A 86 6.16 -3.60 2.17
CA PRO A 86 5.87 -4.48 3.30
C PRO A 86 5.68 -3.77 4.64
N SER A 87 6.27 -2.58 4.81
CA SER A 87 6.23 -1.82 6.06
C SER A 87 4.89 -1.11 6.30
N LEU A 88 4.03 -1.00 5.27
CA LEU A 88 2.71 -0.38 5.41
C LEU A 88 1.60 -1.46 5.38
N TYR A 89 1.05 -1.78 6.55
CA TYR A 89 -0.05 -2.73 6.75
C TYR A 89 0.24 -4.16 6.23
N GLY A 90 1.52 -4.50 6.05
CA GLY A 90 1.95 -5.80 5.51
C GLY A 90 1.95 -6.95 6.52
N ALA A 91 1.68 -6.71 7.82
CA ALA A 91 1.72 -7.71 8.89
C ALA A 91 2.99 -8.60 8.87
N ILE A 92 4.15 -7.97 8.53
CA ILE A 92 5.41 -8.71 8.36
C ILE A 92 6.12 -9.01 9.68
N VAL A 93 5.91 -8.17 10.70
CA VAL A 93 6.67 -8.29 11.97
C VAL A 93 6.37 -9.63 12.64
N GLU A 94 5.11 -10.04 12.70
CA GLU A 94 4.71 -11.33 13.28
C GLU A 94 5.29 -12.52 12.50
N GLN A 95 5.40 -12.41 11.16
CA GLN A 95 6.01 -13.46 10.33
C GLN A 95 7.53 -13.51 10.54
N ILE A 96 8.20 -12.34 10.58
CA ILE A 96 9.64 -12.24 10.81
C ILE A 96 10.00 -12.84 12.18
N LEU A 97 9.32 -12.44 13.24
CA LEU A 97 9.57 -12.97 14.59
C LEU A 97 9.34 -14.47 14.66
N ALA A 98 8.25 -14.97 14.05
CA ALA A 98 7.98 -16.40 14.00
C ALA A 98 9.04 -17.21 13.24
N LEU A 99 9.69 -16.63 12.22
CA LEU A 99 10.82 -17.24 11.51
C LEU A 99 12.11 -17.15 12.34
N GLU A 100 12.38 -16.02 12.98
CA GLU A 100 13.54 -15.83 13.86
C GLU A 100 13.53 -16.83 15.01
N ASP A 101 12.39 -17.04 15.67
CA ASP A 101 12.20 -18.05 16.73
C ASP A 101 12.55 -19.47 16.25
N ARG A 102 12.48 -19.72 14.95
CA ARG A 102 12.85 -20.98 14.29
C ARG A 102 14.28 -20.99 13.74
N GLY A 103 15.04 -19.91 13.99
CA GLY A 103 16.42 -19.75 13.50
C GLY A 103 16.51 -19.50 11.98
N ILE A 104 15.44 -19.00 11.36
CA ILE A 104 15.41 -18.63 9.94
C ILE A 104 15.60 -17.11 9.83
N PRO A 105 16.68 -16.62 9.21
CA PRO A 105 16.89 -15.20 9.02
C PRO A 105 15.90 -14.62 8.01
N SER A 106 15.60 -13.32 8.17
CA SER A 106 14.69 -12.59 7.28
C SER A 106 15.34 -11.31 6.75
N VAL A 107 15.02 -10.94 5.52
CA VAL A 107 15.49 -9.70 4.88
C VAL A 107 14.31 -8.97 4.27
N VAL A 108 14.10 -7.71 4.67
CA VAL A 108 13.05 -6.86 4.08
C VAL A 108 13.63 -6.06 2.92
N VAL A 109 12.97 -6.13 1.77
CA VAL A 109 13.29 -5.34 0.57
C VAL A 109 12.14 -4.38 0.31
N PRO A 110 12.35 -3.07 0.43
CA PRO A 110 11.28 -2.09 0.29
C PRO A 110 10.68 -2.09 -1.11
N GLY A 111 9.44 -1.63 -1.20
CA GLY A 111 8.72 -1.43 -2.45
C GLY A 111 8.16 -0.01 -2.56
N VAL A 112 7.57 0.31 -3.70
CA VAL A 112 6.83 1.56 -3.89
C VAL A 112 5.41 1.37 -3.35
N SER A 113 5.05 2.09 -2.29
CA SER A 113 3.70 2.06 -1.76
C SER A 113 2.69 2.68 -2.72
N SER A 114 1.46 2.17 -2.74
CA SER A 114 0.32 2.77 -3.47
C SER A 114 0.02 4.21 -3.04
N LEU A 115 0.44 4.63 -1.86
CA LEU A 115 0.45 6.02 -1.39
C LEU A 115 1.18 6.95 -2.39
N PHE A 116 2.37 6.56 -2.86
CA PHE A 116 3.15 7.35 -3.81
C PHE A 116 2.60 7.25 -5.23
N ALA A 117 2.08 6.08 -5.61
CA ALA A 117 1.39 5.94 -6.90
C ALA A 117 0.13 6.81 -6.96
N ALA A 118 -0.62 6.94 -5.87
CA ALA A 118 -1.76 7.83 -5.78
C ALA A 118 -1.35 9.30 -5.95
N ALA A 119 -0.25 9.74 -5.32
CA ALA A 119 0.29 11.10 -5.52
C ALA A 119 0.70 11.34 -6.97
N ALA A 120 1.37 10.38 -7.60
CA ALA A 120 1.74 10.44 -9.02
C ALA A 120 0.51 10.53 -9.94
N ALA A 121 -0.50 9.70 -9.70
CA ALA A 121 -1.78 9.72 -10.43
C ALA A 121 -2.54 11.04 -10.26
N LEU A 122 -2.39 11.69 -9.12
CA LEU A 122 -2.95 13.03 -8.86
C LEU A 122 -2.09 14.15 -9.48
N GLY A 123 -0.87 13.90 -9.90
CA GLY A 123 0.06 14.91 -10.39
C GLY A 123 0.44 15.92 -9.29
N THR A 124 0.61 15.46 -8.06
CA THR A 124 0.90 16.29 -6.89
C THR A 124 2.00 15.69 -6.03
N GLN A 125 2.46 16.44 -5.05
CA GLN A 125 3.27 15.94 -3.93
C GLN A 125 2.47 16.02 -2.63
N LEU A 126 2.68 15.04 -1.77
CA LEU A 126 1.91 14.93 -0.52
C LEU A 126 2.35 15.94 0.55
N THR A 127 3.58 16.45 0.46
CA THR A 127 4.12 17.53 1.28
C THR A 127 4.33 18.75 0.39
N LEU A 128 3.45 19.73 0.46
CA LEU A 128 3.46 20.92 -0.40
C LEU A 128 3.68 22.17 0.45
N LYS A 129 4.81 22.84 0.23
CA LYS A 129 5.24 23.99 1.05
C LYS A 129 4.16 25.06 1.23
N GLY A 130 3.87 25.36 2.50
CA GLY A 130 2.86 26.33 2.91
C GLY A 130 1.42 25.83 2.77
N VAL A 131 1.23 24.56 2.45
CA VAL A 131 -0.08 23.90 2.32
C VAL A 131 -0.20 22.76 3.31
N SER A 132 0.75 21.82 3.27
CA SER A 132 0.85 20.70 4.20
C SER A 132 2.31 20.27 4.28
N GLU A 133 2.87 20.30 5.47
CA GLU A 133 4.27 19.90 5.71
C GLU A 133 4.35 18.43 6.21
N SER A 134 3.20 17.81 6.48
CA SER A 134 3.09 16.47 7.04
C SER A 134 2.17 15.59 6.21
N VAL A 135 2.44 14.28 6.21
CA VAL A 135 1.57 13.26 5.64
C VAL A 135 1.15 12.30 6.74
N ILE A 136 -0.13 12.18 6.93
CA ILE A 136 -0.71 11.25 7.90
C ILE A 136 -1.27 10.07 7.13
N VAL A 137 -0.79 8.88 7.46
CA VAL A 137 -1.26 7.62 6.88
C VAL A 137 -2.08 6.87 7.91
N THR A 138 -3.30 6.49 7.54
CA THR A 138 -4.21 5.77 8.43
C THR A 138 -5.10 4.79 7.67
N ARG A 139 -5.91 4.06 8.40
CA ARG A 139 -6.95 3.17 7.88
C ARG A 139 -8.18 3.20 8.79
N PRO A 140 -9.38 2.88 8.28
CA PRO A 140 -10.57 2.78 9.10
C PRO A 140 -10.54 1.56 10.03
N ALA A 141 -11.28 1.63 11.11
CA ALA A 141 -11.57 0.50 11.98
C ALA A 141 -12.20 -0.65 11.17
N GLY A 142 -11.94 -1.88 11.58
CA GLY A 142 -12.40 -3.10 10.91
C GLY A 142 -11.94 -4.33 11.67
N GLU A 143 -11.88 -5.48 11.01
CA GLU A 143 -11.54 -6.76 11.66
C GLU A 143 -10.19 -6.75 12.41
N THR A 144 -9.22 -5.98 11.93
CA THR A 144 -7.87 -5.91 12.49
C THR A 144 -7.53 -4.59 13.19
N LEU A 145 -8.53 -3.72 13.40
CA LEU A 145 -8.40 -2.44 14.10
C LEU A 145 -9.75 -2.11 14.76
N GLU A 146 -9.83 -2.16 16.07
CA GLU A 146 -11.08 -1.94 16.82
C GLU A 146 -11.59 -0.50 16.69
N GLU A 147 -10.69 0.49 16.80
CA GLU A 147 -11.00 1.92 16.70
C GLU A 147 -10.04 2.62 15.75
N ASP A 148 -10.55 3.54 14.94
CA ASP A 148 -9.73 4.42 14.13
C ASP A 148 -9.72 5.85 14.70
N ARG A 149 -8.74 6.63 14.27
CA ARG A 149 -8.55 8.02 14.68
C ARG A 149 -8.81 8.98 13.52
N ILE A 150 -9.59 8.59 12.53
CA ILE A 150 -9.90 9.42 11.35
C ILE A 150 -10.49 10.78 11.76
N PRO A 151 -11.43 10.87 12.73
CA PRO A 151 -11.98 12.15 13.15
C PRO A 151 -10.91 13.13 13.66
N GLU A 152 -10.02 12.67 14.54
CA GLU A 152 -8.96 13.51 15.12
C GLU A 152 -7.92 13.88 14.05
N LEU A 153 -7.46 12.89 13.28
CA LEU A 153 -6.42 13.09 12.27
C LEU A 153 -6.85 14.02 11.15
N SER A 154 -8.12 13.96 10.75
CA SER A 154 -8.66 14.85 9.70
C SER A 154 -8.82 16.30 10.15
N SER A 155 -8.84 16.57 11.46
CA SER A 155 -8.94 17.93 12.00
C SER A 155 -7.60 18.67 12.02
N LEU A 156 -6.48 18.00 11.77
CA LEU A 156 -5.14 18.60 11.85
C LEU A 156 -4.79 19.49 10.66
N GLY A 157 -5.56 19.43 9.56
CA GLY A 157 -5.35 20.27 8.37
C GLY A 157 -4.19 19.83 7.49
N GLU A 158 -3.55 18.71 7.80
CA GLU A 158 -2.46 18.13 7.04
C GLU A 158 -2.96 17.17 5.94
N THR A 159 -2.06 16.71 5.08
CA THR A 159 -2.39 15.70 4.09
C THR A 159 -2.73 14.38 4.78
N LEU A 160 -3.96 13.91 4.60
CA LEU A 160 -4.42 12.64 5.15
C LEU A 160 -4.60 11.63 4.03
N VAL A 161 -3.94 10.48 4.15
CA VAL A 161 -4.06 9.35 3.23
C VAL A 161 -4.65 8.16 3.97
N ILE A 162 -5.81 7.71 3.51
CA ILE A 162 -6.58 6.65 4.15
C ILE A 162 -6.57 5.43 3.24
N PHE A 163 -5.98 4.35 3.73
CA PHE A 163 -5.99 3.05 3.07
C PHE A 163 -7.35 2.39 3.32
N LEU A 164 -8.08 2.07 2.25
CA LEU A 164 -9.39 1.45 2.36
C LEU A 164 -9.35 -0.04 2.06
N GLY A 165 -9.90 -0.81 2.98
CA GLY A 165 -10.34 -2.17 2.73
C GLY A 165 -11.86 -2.19 2.51
N GLY A 166 -12.33 -2.51 1.28
CA GLY A 166 -13.75 -2.70 0.99
C GLY A 166 -14.56 -1.44 0.66
N ASP A 167 -15.89 -1.59 0.65
CA ASP A 167 -16.86 -0.58 0.20
C ASP A 167 -17.23 0.40 1.34
N ARG A 168 -16.24 1.12 1.88
CA ARG A 168 -16.42 1.94 3.09
C ARG A 168 -16.14 3.42 2.88
N ILE A 169 -16.13 3.88 1.62
CA ILE A 169 -15.81 5.28 1.31
C ILE A 169 -16.78 6.24 2.00
N SER A 170 -18.07 5.96 1.93
CA SER A 170 -19.12 6.80 2.57
C SER A 170 -18.96 6.84 4.09
N ASP A 171 -18.69 5.68 4.72
CA ASP A 171 -18.47 5.61 6.17
C ASP A 171 -17.23 6.38 6.61
N VAL A 172 -16.16 6.30 5.81
CA VAL A 172 -14.91 7.02 6.07
C VAL A 172 -15.11 8.53 5.93
N VAL A 173 -15.77 8.97 4.85
CA VAL A 173 -16.05 10.38 4.60
C VAL A 173 -16.95 10.97 5.70
N ALA A 174 -17.94 10.23 6.18
CA ALA A 174 -18.81 10.66 7.28
C ALA A 174 -18.07 10.88 8.61
N LYS A 175 -16.90 10.27 8.79
CA LYS A 175 -16.05 10.47 9.98
C LYS A 175 -15.13 11.68 9.90
N LEU A 176 -14.90 12.24 8.71
CA LEU A 176 -14.01 13.39 8.53
C LEU A 176 -14.55 14.63 9.24
N ARG A 177 -13.67 15.33 9.95
CA ARG A 177 -13.97 16.56 10.70
C ARG A 177 -13.29 17.80 10.12
N CYS A 178 -12.62 17.67 8.99
CA CYS A 178 -12.17 18.84 8.24
C CYS A 178 -13.35 19.56 7.56
N PRO A 179 -13.17 20.84 7.12
CA PRO A 179 -14.22 21.58 6.41
C PRO A 179 -14.78 20.82 5.20
N PRO A 180 -16.09 20.88 4.93
CA PRO A 180 -16.73 20.15 3.83
C PRO A 180 -16.18 20.48 2.43
N ASP A 181 -15.64 21.68 2.25
CA ASP A 181 -14.98 22.18 1.03
C ASP A 181 -13.52 21.76 0.90
N THR A 182 -12.97 21.02 1.89
CA THR A 182 -11.61 20.47 1.80
C THR A 182 -11.49 19.56 0.59
N PRO A 183 -10.50 19.79 -0.30
CA PRO A 183 -10.28 18.93 -1.46
C PRO A 183 -10.03 17.47 -1.05
N ALA A 184 -10.63 16.57 -1.80
CA ALA A 184 -10.48 15.14 -1.60
C ALA A 184 -10.43 14.39 -2.94
N ALA A 185 -9.72 13.28 -2.96
CA ALA A 185 -9.68 12.36 -4.10
C ALA A 185 -9.77 10.92 -3.63
N VAL A 186 -10.40 10.07 -4.46
CA VAL A 186 -10.38 8.61 -4.31
C VAL A 186 -9.69 8.03 -5.52
N ILE A 187 -8.66 7.23 -5.27
CA ILE A 187 -7.85 6.60 -6.31
C ILE A 187 -7.98 5.09 -6.17
N TYR A 188 -8.58 4.47 -7.17
CA TYR A 188 -8.71 3.03 -7.30
C TYR A 188 -7.58 2.51 -8.17
N HIS A 189 -6.93 1.43 -7.76
CA HIS A 189 -5.90 0.73 -8.50
C HIS A 189 -4.83 1.68 -9.07
N ALA A 190 -4.26 2.56 -8.23
CA ALA A 190 -3.20 3.47 -8.64
C ALA A 190 -2.06 2.71 -9.34
N SER A 191 -1.70 3.11 -10.55
CA SER A 191 -0.73 2.50 -11.48
C SER A 191 -1.17 1.22 -12.21
N TRP A 192 -2.35 0.70 -11.99
CA TRP A 192 -2.90 -0.40 -12.78
C TRP A 192 -3.55 0.11 -14.07
N ASP A 193 -3.74 -0.76 -15.06
CA ASP A 193 -4.38 -0.42 -16.34
C ASP A 193 -5.84 0.05 -16.18
N ASP A 194 -6.53 -0.45 -15.14
CA ASP A 194 -7.92 -0.10 -14.81
C ASP A 194 -8.02 1.01 -13.75
N GLN A 195 -6.95 1.79 -13.56
CA GLN A 195 -6.94 2.91 -12.62
C GLN A 195 -8.12 3.85 -12.83
N LYS A 196 -8.78 4.23 -11.73
CA LYS A 196 -9.83 5.26 -11.72
C LYS A 196 -9.53 6.32 -10.66
N ILE A 197 -9.91 7.55 -10.96
CA ILE A 197 -9.73 8.68 -10.05
C ILE A 197 -11.04 9.47 -9.97
N ALA A 198 -11.57 9.64 -8.76
CA ALA A 198 -12.60 10.61 -8.47
C ALA A 198 -11.97 11.79 -7.72
N ARG A 199 -12.26 13.02 -8.14
CA ARG A 199 -11.83 14.26 -7.48
C ARG A 199 -13.05 15.08 -7.08
N GLY A 200 -12.96 15.75 -5.93
CA GLY A 200 -14.02 16.60 -5.41
C GLY A 200 -13.61 17.22 -4.08
N THR A 201 -14.58 17.39 -3.23
CA THR A 201 -14.41 17.85 -1.86
C THR A 201 -14.94 16.78 -0.89
N VAL A 202 -14.66 16.95 0.40
CA VAL A 202 -15.21 16.06 1.43
C VAL A 202 -16.73 15.95 1.33
N ALA A 203 -17.41 17.07 0.95
CA ALA A 203 -18.87 17.07 0.83
C ALA A 203 -19.43 16.15 -0.26
N ASP A 204 -18.70 15.94 -1.36
CA ASP A 204 -19.22 15.24 -2.55
C ASP A 204 -18.41 14.02 -3.01
N ILE A 205 -17.25 13.80 -2.43
CA ILE A 205 -16.30 12.78 -2.92
C ILE A 205 -16.86 11.36 -2.86
N ALA A 206 -17.69 11.03 -1.86
CA ALA A 206 -18.30 9.71 -1.76
C ALA A 206 -19.23 9.42 -2.95
N GLY A 207 -20.12 10.37 -3.28
CA GLY A 207 -21.01 10.23 -4.43
C GLY A 207 -20.26 10.22 -5.78
N ARG A 208 -19.17 11.00 -5.89
CA ARG A 208 -18.32 10.98 -7.08
C ARG A 208 -17.59 9.65 -7.26
N ALA A 209 -17.10 9.04 -6.19
CA ALA A 209 -16.48 7.75 -6.23
C ALA A 209 -17.47 6.64 -6.65
N GLU A 210 -18.69 6.69 -6.10
CA GLU A 210 -19.78 5.79 -6.47
C GLU A 210 -20.13 5.92 -7.95
N ALA A 211 -20.32 7.16 -8.45
CA ALA A 211 -20.61 7.45 -9.85
C ALA A 211 -19.49 6.98 -10.80
N ALA A 212 -18.23 6.96 -10.34
CA ALA A 212 -17.09 6.42 -11.09
C ALA A 212 -16.98 4.89 -10.99
N GLY A 213 -17.85 4.22 -10.25
CA GLY A 213 -17.79 2.79 -9.99
C GLY A 213 -16.54 2.40 -9.20
N ILE A 214 -16.11 3.24 -8.27
CA ILE A 214 -14.99 2.96 -7.37
C ILE A 214 -15.54 2.37 -6.08
N GLY A 215 -15.09 1.19 -5.73
CA GLY A 215 -15.45 0.49 -4.51
C GLY A 215 -14.22 0.03 -3.74
N LYS A 216 -14.01 -1.28 -3.70
CA LYS A 216 -12.89 -1.92 -2.96
C LYS A 216 -11.53 -1.45 -3.46
N THR A 217 -10.52 -1.58 -2.60
CA THR A 217 -9.10 -1.41 -2.98
C THR A 217 -8.77 0.00 -3.49
N ALA A 218 -9.26 1.02 -2.80
CA ALA A 218 -8.98 2.41 -3.12
C ALA A 218 -8.21 3.12 -2.00
N LEU A 219 -7.57 4.22 -2.34
CA LEU A 219 -7.00 5.18 -1.39
C LEU A 219 -7.84 6.45 -1.40
N VAL A 220 -8.10 7.01 -0.22
CA VAL A 220 -8.65 8.36 -0.11
C VAL A 220 -7.54 9.31 0.30
N VAL A 221 -7.35 10.37 -0.46
CA VAL A 221 -6.42 11.47 -0.15
C VAL A 221 -7.27 12.71 0.16
N VAL A 222 -7.08 13.26 1.36
CA VAL A 222 -7.80 14.46 1.82
C VAL A 222 -6.79 15.56 2.13
N GLY A 223 -7.05 16.75 1.64
CA GLY A 223 -6.22 17.93 1.88
C GLY A 223 -6.02 18.80 0.65
N LYS A 224 -5.56 20.01 0.86
CA LYS A 224 -5.35 21.01 -0.23
C LYS A 224 -4.35 20.58 -1.28
N VAL A 225 -3.49 19.56 -0.99
CA VAL A 225 -2.54 18.99 -1.96
C VAL A 225 -3.22 18.30 -3.14
N VAL A 226 -4.50 17.93 -3.01
CA VAL A 226 -5.30 17.33 -4.09
C VAL A 226 -5.54 18.30 -5.23
N GLU A 227 -5.62 19.61 -4.91
CA GLU A 227 -5.81 20.70 -5.87
C GLU A 227 -4.67 21.73 -5.78
N PRO A 228 -3.45 21.39 -6.24
CA PRO A 228 -2.28 22.22 -6.05
C PRO A 228 -2.37 23.58 -6.73
N ARG A 229 -3.17 23.72 -7.80
CA ARG A 229 -3.34 25.00 -8.52
C ARG A 229 -4.05 26.06 -7.69
N THR A 230 -4.96 25.68 -6.82
CA THR A 230 -5.75 26.55 -5.96
C THR A 230 -5.31 26.54 -4.50
N SER A 231 -4.33 25.70 -4.16
CA SER A 231 -3.89 25.46 -2.78
C SER A 231 -3.17 26.66 -2.14
N GLY A 232 -2.65 27.59 -2.95
CA GLY A 232 -1.85 28.71 -2.46
C GLY A 232 -0.44 28.29 -2.03
N PHE A 233 0.13 27.22 -2.61
CA PHE A 233 1.47 26.75 -2.27
C PHE A 233 2.54 27.83 -2.50
N ARG A 234 3.61 27.77 -1.71
CA ARG A 234 4.76 28.65 -1.84
C ARG A 234 5.87 27.94 -2.61
N ARG A 235 6.53 28.69 -3.49
CA ARG A 235 7.68 28.19 -4.25
C ARG A 235 8.79 27.71 -3.31
N SER A 236 9.46 26.64 -3.66
CA SER A 236 10.62 26.16 -2.92
C SER A 236 11.79 27.15 -3.04
N HIS A 237 12.54 27.35 -1.96
CA HIS A 237 13.81 28.10 -2.03
C HIS A 237 14.96 27.33 -2.69
N LEU A 238 14.74 26.07 -3.07
CA LEU A 238 15.72 25.28 -3.83
C LEU A 238 15.93 25.80 -5.26
N TYR A 239 14.98 26.60 -5.75
CA TYR A 239 15.05 27.21 -7.08
C TYR A 239 15.08 28.74 -6.92
N PRO A 240 16.15 29.40 -7.39
CA PRO A 240 16.25 30.86 -7.36
C PRO A 240 15.17 31.60 -8.16
#